data_bfd8be246e13182e33350dd2c575faba
#
_entry.id   bfd8be246e13182e33350dd2c575faba
#
_cell.length_a   1.000
_cell.length_b   1.000
_cell.length_c   1.000
_cell.angle_alpha   90.00
_cell.angle_beta   90.00
_cell.angle_gamma   90.00
#
_symmetry.space_group_name_H-M   'P 1'
#
loop_
_entity.id
_entity.type
_entity.pdbx_description
1 polymer ?
#
loop_
_entity_poly.entity_id
_entity_poly.type
_entity_poly.pdbx_seq_one_letter_code
_entity_poly.pdbx_strand_id
1 'polypeptide(L)'
;YEFMMSCRAMLGSESGSNVFDWDGSLGDRIADFKKTHPAATDESVYERLVRPHEIDGAMNQVSPRVFEAIAFRTVLVLFEGSYSGVVQAGEHFIALRKDGSNLDHVVSKLQDGAYVDAMAERAYRDVIASGKYSYQAFVLMVDEEIQRAVAAIPSNRGRLVAANDRSSLPDQPSPITTSPVRAAVTVPAEVPSLARQLGYTLWARLPGNIRSELKPVLKRIIKRRRS
;
A
#
# COMPACT_ATOMS: atom_id res chain seq x y z
N TYR A 1 1.05 -11.19 11.31
CA TYR A 1 0.27 -12.02 10.38
C TYR A 1 -0.90 -12.74 11.06
N GLU A 2 -0.72 -13.31 12.26
CA GLU A 2 -1.78 -14.02 13.01
C GLU A 2 -3.06 -13.19 13.16
N PHE A 3 -2.92 -11.90 13.44
CA PHE A 3 -4.07 -10.99 13.51
C PHE A 3 -4.84 -10.91 12.19
N MET A 4 -4.14 -10.79 11.06
CA MET A 4 -4.79 -10.70 9.74
C MET A 4 -5.50 -12.01 9.38
N MET A 5 -4.87 -13.15 9.63
CA MET A 5 -5.48 -14.48 9.45
C MET A 5 -6.71 -14.70 10.32
N SER A 6 -6.78 -14.05 11.49
CA SER A 6 -7.93 -14.13 12.39
C SER A 6 -9.09 -13.20 12.01
N CYS A 7 -8.85 -12.26 11.09
CA CYS A 7 -9.86 -11.31 10.65
C CYS A 7 -10.72 -11.90 9.52
N ARG A 8 -12.03 -11.63 9.56
CA ARG A 8 -12.93 -12.01 8.48
C ARG A 8 -12.72 -11.15 7.23
N ALA A 9 -12.42 -9.87 7.44
CA ALA A 9 -12.19 -8.92 6.36
C ALA A 9 -11.15 -7.88 6.76
N MET A 10 -10.48 -7.29 5.77
CA MET A 10 -9.57 -6.17 5.90
C MET A 10 -10.16 -4.94 5.20
N LEU A 11 -10.22 -3.82 5.91
CA LEU A 11 -10.56 -2.51 5.34
C LEU A 11 -9.31 -1.86 4.76
N GLY A 12 -9.44 -1.24 3.60
CA GLY A 12 -8.31 -0.56 2.99
C GLY A 12 -8.67 0.46 1.92
N SER A 13 -7.64 1.11 1.43
CA SER A 13 -7.69 2.07 0.34
C SER A 13 -6.49 1.86 -0.57
N GLU A 14 -6.47 2.53 -1.70
CA GLU A 14 -5.25 2.67 -2.48
C GLU A 14 -4.15 3.32 -1.64
N SER A 15 -2.92 2.96 -1.95
CA SER A 15 -1.71 3.57 -1.44
C SER A 15 -1.24 4.66 -2.39
N GLY A 16 -0.34 5.52 -1.93
CA GLY A 16 0.23 6.60 -2.72
C GLY A 16 -0.01 7.97 -2.10
N SER A 17 0.38 9.00 -2.83
CA SER A 17 0.19 10.40 -2.44
C SER A 17 -0.42 11.17 -3.60
N ASN A 18 -1.42 11.98 -3.29
CA ASN A 18 -2.01 12.91 -4.26
C ASN A 18 -1.25 14.24 -4.33
N VAL A 19 -0.34 14.47 -3.40
CA VAL A 19 0.46 15.70 -3.30
C VAL A 19 1.93 15.35 -3.21
N PHE A 20 2.74 15.95 -4.07
CA PHE A 20 4.20 15.87 -4.03
C PHE A 20 4.80 17.20 -3.61
N ASP A 21 5.50 17.18 -2.49
CA ASP A 21 6.28 18.30 -2.00
C ASP A 21 7.77 18.06 -2.30
N TRP A 22 8.17 18.33 -3.54
CA TRP A 22 9.48 17.99 -4.08
C TRP A 22 10.65 18.68 -3.38
N ASP A 23 10.44 19.88 -2.87
CA ASP A 23 11.46 20.74 -2.27
C ASP A 23 11.19 21.08 -0.80
N GLY A 24 10.10 20.56 -0.22
CA GLY A 24 9.69 20.83 1.15
C GLY A 24 8.96 22.16 1.33
N SER A 25 8.82 22.96 0.28
CA SER A 25 8.24 24.30 0.37
C SER A 25 6.76 24.31 0.82
N LEU A 26 6.00 23.28 0.48
CA LEU A 26 4.62 23.15 0.93
C LEU A 26 4.56 22.85 2.44
N GLY A 27 5.43 21.97 2.92
CA GLY A 27 5.57 21.67 4.35
C GLY A 27 5.91 22.92 5.17
N ASP A 28 6.87 23.71 4.70
CA ASP A 28 7.27 24.96 5.33
C ASP A 28 6.12 25.99 5.35
N ARG A 29 5.40 26.16 4.25
CA ARG A 29 4.21 27.04 4.17
C ARG A 29 3.11 26.61 5.13
N ILE A 30 2.87 25.31 5.29
CA ILE A 30 1.90 24.78 6.25
C ILE A 30 2.34 25.10 7.68
N ALA A 31 3.63 24.88 8.00
CA ALA A 31 4.16 25.17 9.32
C ALA A 31 4.05 26.65 9.67
N ASP A 32 4.39 27.54 8.75
CA ASP A 32 4.32 29.00 8.95
C ASP A 32 2.87 29.48 9.03
N PHE A 33 1.97 28.93 8.23
CA PHE A 33 0.56 29.23 8.32
C PHE A 33 -0.04 28.83 9.68
N LYS A 34 0.30 27.65 10.20
CA LYS A 34 -0.15 27.21 11.54
C LYS A 34 0.43 28.06 12.67
N LYS A 35 1.66 28.57 12.54
CA LYS A 35 2.25 29.52 13.51
C LYS A 35 1.48 30.85 13.55
N THR A 36 1.13 31.37 12.38
CA THR A 36 0.45 32.66 12.25
C THR A 36 -1.06 32.57 12.49
N HIS A 37 -1.64 31.37 12.36
CA HIS A 37 -3.07 31.09 12.53
C HIS A 37 -3.27 29.90 13.47
N PRO A 38 -2.97 30.03 14.76
CA PRO A 38 -3.02 28.89 15.70
C PRO A 38 -4.43 28.31 15.90
N ALA A 39 -5.47 29.05 15.57
CA ALA A 39 -6.86 28.58 15.61
C ALA A 39 -7.34 27.93 14.31
N ALA A 40 -6.49 27.84 13.28
CA ALA A 40 -6.85 27.22 12.00
C ALA A 40 -7.08 25.72 12.18
N THR A 41 -8.21 25.23 11.65
CA THR A 41 -8.50 23.79 11.61
C THR A 41 -7.69 23.11 10.53
N ASP A 42 -7.45 21.79 10.67
CA ASP A 42 -6.75 21.01 9.63
C ASP A 42 -7.48 21.07 8.29
N GLU A 43 -8.83 21.15 8.30
CA GLU A 43 -9.65 21.33 7.11
C GLU A 43 -9.32 22.64 6.41
N SER A 44 -9.23 23.75 7.15
CA SER A 44 -8.89 25.06 6.58
C SER A 44 -7.49 25.12 6.01
N VAL A 45 -6.54 24.43 6.63
CA VAL A 45 -5.17 24.26 6.14
C VAL A 45 -5.16 23.45 4.85
N TYR A 46 -5.87 22.32 4.83
CA TYR A 46 -6.01 21.47 3.66
C TYR A 46 -6.57 22.25 2.46
N GLU A 47 -7.75 22.83 2.61
CA GLU A 47 -8.44 23.56 1.53
C GLU A 47 -7.59 24.70 0.95
N ARG A 48 -6.85 25.40 1.80
CA ARG A 48 -6.11 26.61 1.42
C ARG A 48 -4.72 26.33 0.86
N LEU A 49 -4.01 25.35 1.41
CA LEU A 49 -2.59 25.12 1.12
C LEU A 49 -2.31 23.80 0.40
N VAL A 50 -3.07 22.75 0.69
CA VAL A 50 -2.79 21.40 0.18
C VAL A 50 -3.57 21.11 -1.09
N ARG A 51 -4.89 21.34 -1.05
CA ARG A 51 -5.80 21.03 -2.16
C ARG A 51 -5.39 21.63 -3.52
N PRO A 52 -4.85 22.87 -3.61
CA PRO A 52 -4.40 23.43 -4.89
C PRO A 52 -3.24 22.66 -5.55
N HIS A 53 -2.53 21.84 -4.78
CA HIS A 53 -1.42 21.00 -5.24
C HIS A 53 -1.81 19.53 -5.43
N GLU A 54 -3.07 19.20 -5.20
CA GLU A 54 -3.54 17.82 -5.30
C GLU A 54 -3.77 17.42 -6.75
N ILE A 55 -3.20 16.28 -7.13
CA ILE A 55 -3.43 15.64 -8.42
C ILE A 55 -4.17 14.33 -8.12
N ASP A 56 -5.49 14.36 -8.29
CA ASP A 56 -6.34 13.25 -7.91
C ASP A 56 -5.98 11.98 -8.68
N GLY A 57 -5.71 10.92 -7.93
CA GLY A 57 -5.44 9.58 -8.46
C GLY A 57 -4.11 9.36 -9.17
N ALA A 58 -3.29 10.42 -9.39
CA ALA A 58 -2.07 10.32 -10.21
C ALA A 58 -1.05 9.31 -9.70
N MET A 59 -0.97 9.12 -8.37
CA MET A 59 -0.01 8.21 -7.73
C MET A 59 -0.69 7.09 -6.95
N ASN A 60 -1.97 6.85 -7.20
CA ASN A 60 -2.68 5.77 -6.55
C ASN A 60 -2.17 4.42 -7.02
N GLN A 61 -1.86 3.55 -6.07
CA GLN A 61 -1.30 2.21 -6.32
C GLN A 61 -1.94 1.19 -5.39
N VAL A 62 -1.85 -0.07 -5.80
CA VAL A 62 -2.18 -1.18 -4.92
C VAL A 62 -1.22 -1.21 -3.72
N SER A 63 -1.77 -1.34 -2.52
CA SER A 63 -0.98 -1.49 -1.29
C SER A 63 -0.43 -2.92 -1.17
N PRO A 64 0.79 -3.14 -0.67
CA PRO A 64 1.30 -4.47 -0.34
C PRO A 64 0.36 -5.27 0.60
N ARG A 65 -0.37 -4.59 1.49
CA ARG A 65 -1.36 -5.21 2.37
C ARG A 65 -2.51 -5.92 1.64
N VAL A 66 -2.82 -5.48 0.43
CA VAL A 66 -3.82 -6.15 -0.43
C VAL A 66 -3.35 -7.57 -0.76
N PHE A 67 -2.09 -7.72 -1.17
CA PHE A 67 -1.50 -9.03 -1.45
C PHE A 67 -1.41 -9.91 -0.20
N GLU A 68 -1.01 -9.32 0.94
CA GLU A 68 -0.95 -10.03 2.21
C GLU A 68 -2.31 -10.56 2.63
N ALA A 69 -3.35 -9.74 2.59
CA ALA A 69 -4.71 -10.15 2.93
C ALA A 69 -5.23 -11.26 2.02
N ILE A 70 -5.00 -11.14 0.71
CA ILE A 70 -5.38 -12.16 -0.27
C ILE A 70 -4.62 -13.46 0.00
N ALA A 71 -3.32 -13.41 0.30
CA ALA A 71 -2.52 -14.59 0.61
C ALA A 71 -3.06 -15.36 1.83
N PHE A 72 -3.62 -14.64 2.80
CA PHE A 72 -4.27 -15.23 3.97
C PHE A 72 -5.76 -15.52 3.78
N ARG A 73 -6.31 -15.37 2.58
CA ARG A 73 -7.74 -15.53 2.29
C ARG A 73 -8.65 -14.67 3.18
N THR A 74 -8.14 -13.50 3.58
CA THR A 74 -8.93 -12.48 4.26
C THR A 74 -9.65 -11.63 3.22
N VAL A 75 -10.97 -11.52 3.29
CA VAL A 75 -11.76 -10.74 2.32
C VAL A 75 -11.40 -9.27 2.42
N LEU A 76 -11.29 -8.64 1.26
CA LEU A 76 -11.02 -7.22 1.15
C LEU A 76 -12.32 -6.42 1.10
N VAL A 77 -12.40 -5.37 1.91
CA VAL A 77 -13.38 -4.29 1.79
C VAL A 77 -12.60 -3.02 1.51
N LEU A 78 -12.64 -2.56 0.28
CA LEU A 78 -11.81 -1.45 -0.17
C LEU A 78 -12.69 -0.31 -0.67
N PHE A 79 -12.21 0.92 -0.51
CA PHE A 79 -12.82 2.05 -1.22
C PHE A 79 -12.73 1.84 -2.73
N GLU A 80 -13.70 2.38 -3.46
CA GLU A 80 -13.67 2.38 -4.93
C GLU A 80 -12.36 2.98 -5.44
N GLY A 81 -11.69 2.28 -6.35
CA GLY A 81 -10.38 2.65 -6.89
C GLY A 81 -9.91 1.67 -7.95
N SER A 82 -8.78 1.97 -8.60
CA SER A 82 -8.23 1.17 -9.70
C SER A 82 -7.25 0.08 -9.23
N TYR A 83 -6.62 0.26 -8.08
CA TYR A 83 -5.67 -0.69 -7.46
C TYR A 83 -4.62 -1.23 -8.43
N SER A 84 -4.12 -0.37 -9.32
CA SER A 84 -3.16 -0.72 -10.39
C SER A 84 -3.64 -1.86 -11.29
N GLY A 85 -4.95 -2.10 -11.40
CA GLY A 85 -5.54 -3.19 -12.16
C GLY A 85 -5.32 -4.59 -11.57
N VAL A 86 -4.80 -4.69 -10.34
CA VAL A 86 -4.51 -5.97 -9.68
C VAL A 86 -5.79 -6.62 -9.15
N VAL A 87 -6.70 -5.85 -8.57
CA VAL A 87 -7.96 -6.31 -8.00
C VAL A 87 -9.13 -5.52 -8.56
N GLN A 88 -10.28 -6.17 -8.70
CA GLN A 88 -11.51 -5.62 -9.28
C GLN A 88 -12.66 -5.70 -8.28
N ALA A 89 -13.45 -4.63 -8.20
CA ALA A 89 -14.64 -4.55 -7.37
C ALA A 89 -15.67 -5.61 -7.77
N GLY A 90 -16.27 -6.26 -6.78
CA GLY A 90 -17.25 -7.33 -6.98
C GLY A 90 -16.65 -8.70 -7.31
N GLU A 91 -15.41 -8.74 -7.83
CA GLU A 91 -14.69 -9.98 -8.12
C GLU A 91 -13.72 -10.34 -6.99
N HIS A 92 -12.85 -9.41 -6.61
CA HIS A 92 -11.77 -9.65 -5.66
C HIS A 92 -11.96 -8.91 -4.33
N PHE A 93 -12.83 -7.92 -4.30
CA PHE A 93 -13.13 -7.16 -3.08
C PHE A 93 -14.56 -6.61 -3.07
N ILE A 94 -15.07 -6.33 -1.88
CA ILE A 94 -16.34 -5.64 -1.68
C ILE A 94 -16.04 -4.14 -1.71
N ALA A 95 -16.63 -3.43 -2.69
CA ALA A 95 -16.42 -2.00 -2.81
C ALA A 95 -17.20 -1.23 -1.72
N LEU A 96 -16.50 -0.32 -1.04
CA LEU A 96 -17.07 0.62 -0.10
C LEU A 96 -17.00 2.03 -0.71
N ARG A 97 -18.10 2.75 -0.73
CA ARG A 97 -18.11 4.14 -1.15
C ARG A 97 -17.46 5.04 -0.10
N LYS A 98 -16.75 6.07 -0.55
CA LYS A 98 -16.05 7.00 0.36
C LYS A 98 -17.00 7.74 1.31
N ASP A 99 -18.24 7.99 0.89
CA ASP A 99 -19.31 8.60 1.69
C ASP A 99 -20.01 7.62 2.64
N GLY A 100 -19.70 6.33 2.54
CA GLY A 100 -20.30 5.27 3.36
C GLY A 100 -21.72 4.91 2.97
N SER A 101 -22.29 5.46 1.89
CA SER A 101 -23.71 5.31 1.52
C SER A 101 -24.12 3.85 1.25
N ASN A 102 -23.18 2.94 1.01
CA ASN A 102 -23.45 1.53 0.78
C ASN A 102 -22.99 0.61 1.95
N LEU A 103 -22.80 1.15 3.14
CA LEU A 103 -22.28 0.39 4.28
C LEU A 103 -23.16 -0.81 4.64
N ASP A 104 -24.49 -0.66 4.64
CA ASP A 104 -25.42 -1.74 4.94
C ASP A 104 -25.29 -2.90 3.95
N HIS A 105 -25.08 -2.59 2.68
CA HIS A 105 -24.83 -3.60 1.65
C HIS A 105 -23.51 -4.34 1.91
N VAL A 106 -22.44 -3.63 2.25
CA VAL A 106 -21.14 -4.22 2.60
C VAL A 106 -21.27 -5.16 3.80
N VAL A 107 -21.99 -4.72 4.85
CA VAL A 107 -22.23 -5.53 6.07
C VAL A 107 -23.05 -6.78 5.73
N SER A 108 -24.10 -6.66 4.91
CA SER A 108 -24.90 -7.79 4.45
C SER A 108 -24.04 -8.83 3.70
N LYS A 109 -23.16 -8.38 2.80
CA LYS A 109 -22.22 -9.27 2.08
C LYS A 109 -21.24 -9.96 3.02
N LEU A 110 -20.73 -9.26 4.01
CA LEU A 110 -19.83 -9.84 5.01
C LEU A 110 -20.51 -10.87 5.92
N GLN A 111 -21.82 -10.82 6.07
CA GLN A 111 -22.60 -11.81 6.83
C GLN A 111 -22.83 -13.10 6.04
N ASP A 112 -22.80 -13.04 4.71
CA ASP A 112 -22.90 -14.20 3.84
C ASP A 112 -21.56 -14.94 3.78
N GLY A 113 -21.44 -16.06 4.51
CA GLY A 113 -20.23 -16.86 4.58
C GLY A 113 -19.80 -17.42 3.23
N ALA A 114 -20.75 -17.96 2.47
CA ALA A 114 -20.45 -18.58 1.17
C ALA A 114 -19.94 -17.54 0.15
N TYR A 115 -20.52 -16.34 0.16
CA TYR A 115 -20.09 -15.23 -0.68
C TYR A 115 -18.67 -14.79 -0.32
N VAL A 116 -18.37 -14.63 0.99
CA VAL A 116 -17.06 -14.23 1.49
C VAL A 116 -15.99 -15.24 1.12
N ASP A 117 -16.25 -16.53 1.34
CA ASP A 117 -15.30 -17.61 1.05
C ASP A 117 -15.02 -17.72 -0.46
N ALA A 118 -16.06 -17.63 -1.29
CA ALA A 118 -15.92 -17.66 -2.74
C ALA A 118 -15.11 -16.47 -3.28
N MET A 119 -15.32 -15.27 -2.74
CA MET A 119 -14.55 -14.08 -3.12
C MET A 119 -13.09 -14.19 -2.69
N ALA A 120 -12.83 -14.64 -1.47
CA ALA A 120 -11.47 -14.82 -0.96
C ALA A 120 -10.68 -15.84 -1.79
N GLU A 121 -11.31 -16.96 -2.15
CA GLU A 121 -10.67 -18.00 -2.96
C GLU A 121 -10.43 -17.53 -4.41
N ARG A 122 -11.35 -16.77 -4.99
CA ARG A 122 -11.17 -16.17 -6.31
C ARG A 122 -9.99 -15.20 -6.30
N ALA A 123 -9.95 -14.28 -5.34
CA ALA A 123 -8.86 -13.34 -5.20
C ALA A 123 -7.51 -14.06 -5.03
N TYR A 124 -7.46 -15.10 -4.20
CA TYR A 124 -6.25 -15.91 -4.02
C TYR A 124 -5.78 -16.56 -5.32
N ARG A 125 -6.69 -17.22 -6.05
CA ARG A 125 -6.38 -17.90 -7.31
C ARG A 125 -5.86 -16.92 -8.35
N ASP A 126 -6.53 -15.77 -8.51
CA ASP A 126 -6.27 -14.85 -9.61
C ASP A 126 -5.07 -13.93 -9.33
N VAL A 127 -4.78 -13.62 -8.06
CA VAL A 127 -3.69 -12.71 -7.68
C VAL A 127 -2.46 -13.46 -7.17
N ILE A 128 -2.63 -14.45 -6.29
CA ILE A 128 -1.48 -15.13 -5.65
C ILE A 128 -1.10 -16.39 -6.41
N ALA A 129 -2.03 -17.35 -6.58
CA ALA A 129 -1.74 -18.64 -7.18
C ALA A 129 -1.38 -18.54 -8.67
N SER A 130 -1.82 -17.49 -9.36
CA SER A 130 -1.45 -17.22 -10.75
C SER A 130 0.05 -16.97 -10.96
N GLY A 131 0.79 -16.58 -9.91
CA GLY A 131 2.20 -16.20 -9.99
C GLY A 131 2.47 -14.88 -10.75
N LYS A 132 1.44 -14.26 -11.33
CA LYS A 132 1.56 -13.07 -12.17
C LYS A 132 2.26 -11.89 -11.48
N TYR A 133 2.07 -11.77 -10.18
CA TYR A 133 2.66 -10.70 -9.34
C TYR A 133 3.79 -11.22 -8.46
N SER A 134 4.40 -12.37 -8.82
CA SER A 134 5.53 -12.93 -8.10
C SER A 134 6.80 -12.13 -8.36
N TYR A 135 7.77 -12.24 -7.44
CA TYR A 135 9.10 -11.65 -7.63
C TYR A 135 9.79 -12.19 -8.88
N GLN A 136 9.57 -13.47 -9.21
CA GLN A 136 10.09 -14.07 -10.43
C GLN A 136 9.52 -13.41 -11.68
N ALA A 137 8.20 -13.18 -11.73
CA ALA A 137 7.57 -12.50 -12.86
C ALA A 137 8.09 -11.08 -13.02
N PHE A 138 8.31 -10.36 -11.91
CA PHE A 138 8.91 -9.03 -11.92
C PHE A 138 10.33 -9.04 -12.49
N VAL A 139 11.19 -9.97 -12.04
CA VAL A 139 12.57 -10.08 -12.55
C VAL A 139 12.58 -10.35 -14.05
N LEU A 140 11.75 -11.29 -14.53
CA LEU A 140 11.65 -11.57 -15.96
C LEU A 140 11.20 -10.34 -16.76
N MET A 141 10.23 -9.59 -16.27
CA MET A 141 9.78 -8.35 -16.92
C MET A 141 10.91 -7.32 -17.01
N VAL A 142 11.69 -7.15 -15.95
CA VAL A 142 12.83 -6.22 -15.93
C VAL A 142 13.91 -6.68 -16.92
N ASP A 143 14.23 -7.97 -16.95
CA ASP A 143 15.20 -8.54 -17.89
C ASP A 143 14.77 -8.32 -19.35
N GLU A 144 13.50 -8.49 -19.68
CA GLU A 144 12.96 -8.23 -21.01
C GLU A 144 13.08 -6.75 -21.40
N GLU A 145 12.79 -5.82 -20.47
CA GLU A 145 12.94 -4.39 -20.70
C GLU A 145 14.40 -3.99 -20.92
N ILE A 146 15.31 -4.54 -20.12
CA ILE A 146 16.75 -4.32 -20.31
C ILE A 146 17.21 -4.82 -21.67
N GLN A 147 16.81 -6.03 -22.06
CA GLN A 147 17.17 -6.59 -23.37
C GLN A 147 16.64 -5.73 -24.53
N ARG A 148 15.39 -5.25 -24.44
CA ARG A 148 14.82 -4.33 -25.42
C ARG A 148 15.61 -3.02 -25.50
N ALA A 149 15.94 -2.42 -24.36
CA ALA A 149 16.70 -1.19 -24.31
C ALA A 149 18.10 -1.36 -24.88
N VAL A 150 18.78 -2.46 -24.58
CA VAL A 150 20.11 -2.79 -25.12
C VAL A 150 20.06 -3.00 -26.64
N ALA A 151 19.05 -3.72 -27.15
CA ALA A 151 18.86 -3.93 -28.59
C ALA A 151 18.56 -2.65 -29.35
N ALA A 152 17.95 -1.67 -28.72
CA ALA A 152 17.65 -0.36 -29.33
C ALA A 152 18.88 0.59 -29.40
N ILE A 153 19.98 0.24 -28.73
CA ILE A 153 21.21 1.04 -28.77
C ILE A 153 21.89 0.82 -30.16
N PRO A 154 22.05 1.86 -30.98
CA PRO A 154 22.72 1.73 -32.27
C PRO A 154 24.12 1.15 -32.10
N SER A 155 24.52 0.20 -32.95
CA SER A 155 25.77 -0.56 -32.88
C SER A 155 27.06 0.29 -33.06
N ASN A 156 26.96 1.62 -32.96
CA ASN A 156 28.08 2.56 -33.10
C ASN A 156 29.03 2.59 -31.88
N ARG A 157 28.87 1.64 -30.92
CA ARG A 157 29.73 1.51 -29.73
C ARG A 157 31.14 0.97 -30.04
N GLY A 158 31.38 0.42 -31.22
CA GLY A 158 32.71 -0.07 -31.61
C GLY A 158 33.80 1.03 -31.67
N ARG A 159 33.40 2.32 -31.65
CA ARG A 159 34.35 3.44 -31.77
C ARG A 159 34.74 4.11 -30.44
N LEU A 160 33.99 3.85 -29.37
CA LEU A 160 34.27 4.47 -28.05
C LEU A 160 35.09 3.57 -27.11
N VAL A 161 35.17 2.28 -27.37
CA VAL A 161 35.96 1.34 -26.50
C VAL A 161 37.46 1.33 -26.94
N ALA A 162 37.79 1.76 -28.13
CA ALA A 162 39.17 1.82 -28.58
C ALA A 162 39.98 3.02 -28.07
N ALA A 163 39.35 3.96 -27.35
CA ALA A 163 39.98 5.18 -26.84
C ALA A 163 40.23 5.15 -25.31
N ASN A 164 39.82 4.12 -24.60
CA ASN A 164 40.15 3.98 -23.17
C ASN A 164 41.32 3.00 -23.02
N ASP A 165 42.50 3.55 -22.97
CA ASP A 165 43.72 2.88 -22.56
C ASP A 165 43.53 2.27 -21.16
N ARG A 166 43.53 0.91 -21.10
CA ARG A 166 43.34 0.14 -19.87
C ARG A 166 44.55 0.15 -18.92
N SER A 167 45.47 1.04 -19.08
CA SER A 167 46.71 1.07 -18.29
C SER A 167 46.57 1.71 -16.90
N SER A 168 45.38 2.17 -16.50
CA SER A 168 45.20 2.88 -15.21
C SER A 168 44.01 2.40 -14.37
N LEU A 169 43.55 1.16 -14.54
CA LEU A 169 42.63 0.60 -13.56
C LEU A 169 43.41 0.09 -12.35
N PRO A 170 43.14 0.56 -11.12
CA PRO A 170 43.69 -0.01 -9.92
C PRO A 170 43.30 -1.49 -9.81
N ASP A 171 44.26 -2.28 -9.33
CA ASP A 171 44.14 -3.70 -9.07
C ASP A 171 42.81 -4.05 -8.38
N GLN A 172 42.31 -5.22 -8.71
CA GLN A 172 41.01 -5.74 -8.29
C GLN A 172 40.65 -5.41 -6.83
N PRO A 173 39.41 -4.99 -6.54
CA PRO A 173 38.97 -4.88 -5.16
C PRO A 173 39.05 -6.28 -4.52
N SER A 174 39.73 -6.34 -3.37
CA SER A 174 39.85 -7.52 -2.52
C SER A 174 38.47 -8.19 -2.35
N PRO A 175 38.38 -9.52 -2.35
CA PRO A 175 37.11 -10.21 -2.18
C PRO A 175 36.45 -9.75 -0.90
N ILE A 176 35.21 -9.25 -1.01
CA ILE A 176 34.38 -8.90 0.13
C ILE A 176 34.19 -10.17 0.95
N THR A 177 34.92 -10.27 2.06
CA THR A 177 34.72 -11.33 3.04
C THR A 177 33.34 -11.08 3.65
N THR A 178 32.34 -11.80 3.16
CA THR A 178 31.01 -11.83 3.79
C THR A 178 31.12 -12.62 5.08
N SER A 179 31.52 -11.94 6.15
CA SER A 179 31.25 -12.45 7.49
C SER A 179 29.73 -12.52 7.67
N PRO A 180 29.19 -13.66 8.11
CA PRO A 180 27.78 -13.73 8.42
C PRO A 180 27.53 -12.83 9.62
N VAL A 181 27.01 -11.63 9.38
CA VAL A 181 26.46 -10.79 10.45
C VAL A 181 25.18 -11.48 10.93
N ARG A 182 25.39 -12.43 11.82
CA ARG A 182 24.33 -12.96 12.67
C ARG A 182 24.11 -11.95 13.79
N ALA A 183 23.58 -10.79 13.44
CA ALA A 183 23.04 -9.88 14.44
C ALA A 183 21.80 -10.58 14.99
N ALA A 184 21.92 -11.12 16.19
CA ALA A 184 20.79 -11.47 17.00
C ALA A 184 19.97 -10.19 17.22
N VAL A 185 18.90 -10.02 16.43
CA VAL A 185 17.89 -9.03 16.70
C VAL A 185 17.18 -9.48 17.96
N THR A 186 17.62 -8.96 19.09
CA THR A 186 16.88 -9.06 20.35
C THR A 186 15.61 -8.23 20.14
N VAL A 187 14.49 -8.89 19.85
CA VAL A 187 13.18 -8.28 19.80
C VAL A 187 12.85 -7.85 21.23
N PRO A 188 12.63 -6.55 21.52
CA PRO A 188 12.17 -6.12 22.83
C PRO A 188 10.82 -6.77 23.12
N ALA A 189 10.66 -7.31 24.33
CA ALA A 189 9.49 -8.06 24.75
C ALA A 189 8.19 -7.22 24.86
N GLU A 190 8.25 -5.91 24.65
CA GLU A 190 7.08 -5.02 24.63
C GLU A 190 7.15 -4.10 23.41
N VAL A 191 6.62 -4.55 22.27
CA VAL A 191 6.22 -3.66 21.19
C VAL A 191 4.84 -3.12 21.56
N PRO A 192 4.69 -1.84 21.93
CA PRO A 192 3.36 -1.23 22.02
C PRO A 192 2.77 -1.36 20.63
N SER A 193 1.65 -2.06 20.52
CA SER A 193 1.12 -2.53 19.25
C SER A 193 0.97 -1.39 18.23
N LEU A 194 1.92 -1.29 17.29
CA LEU A 194 1.80 -0.48 16.07
C LEU A 194 0.45 -0.70 15.37
N ALA A 195 -0.11 -1.90 15.50
CA ALA A 195 -1.47 -2.23 15.06
C ALA A 195 -2.56 -1.39 15.75
N ARG A 196 -2.38 -1.01 17.03
CA ARG A 196 -3.30 -0.08 17.71
C ARG A 196 -3.12 1.35 17.19
N GLN A 197 -1.91 1.80 16.93
CA GLN A 197 -1.65 3.15 16.42
C GLN A 197 -2.12 3.32 14.96
N LEU A 198 -1.92 2.33 14.10
CA LEU A 198 -2.38 2.36 12.70
C LEU A 198 -3.90 2.21 12.61
N GLY A 199 -4.52 1.39 13.47
CA GLY A 199 -5.98 1.34 13.59
C GLY A 199 -6.56 2.67 14.11
N TYR A 200 -5.90 3.34 15.03
CA TYR A 200 -6.31 4.66 15.53
C TYR A 200 -6.19 5.77 14.48
N THR A 201 -5.16 5.75 13.64
CA THR A 201 -4.98 6.78 12.60
C THR A 201 -5.99 6.65 11.47
N LEU A 202 -6.34 5.44 11.04
CA LEU A 202 -7.42 5.20 10.08
C LEU A 202 -8.79 5.55 10.69
N TRP A 203 -9.04 5.13 11.93
CA TRP A 203 -10.27 5.46 12.66
C TRP A 203 -10.42 6.97 12.89
N ALA A 204 -9.32 7.68 13.18
CA ALA A 204 -9.32 9.13 13.38
C ALA A 204 -9.60 9.94 12.11
N ARG A 205 -9.35 9.37 10.94
CA ARG A 205 -9.60 10.01 9.63
C ARG A 205 -11.02 9.81 9.11
N LEU A 206 -11.80 8.91 9.71
CA LEU A 206 -13.21 8.76 9.33
C LEU A 206 -14.03 9.96 9.83
N PRO A 207 -14.95 10.51 9.02
CA PRO A 207 -15.90 11.52 9.44
C PRO A 207 -16.65 11.11 10.71
N GLY A 208 -16.98 12.07 11.57
CA GLY A 208 -17.57 11.80 12.89
C GLY A 208 -18.90 11.01 12.85
N ASN A 209 -19.73 11.26 11.85
CA ASN A 209 -20.97 10.54 11.58
C ASN A 209 -20.71 9.05 11.25
N ILE A 210 -19.71 8.76 10.43
CA ILE A 210 -19.34 7.37 10.07
C ILE A 210 -18.74 6.63 11.28
N ARG A 211 -17.96 7.31 12.11
CA ARG A 211 -17.44 6.74 13.37
C ARG A 211 -18.53 6.35 14.36
N SER A 212 -19.57 7.18 14.49
CA SER A 212 -20.68 6.89 15.41
C SER A 212 -21.50 5.68 14.96
N GLU A 213 -21.67 5.47 13.67
CA GLU A 213 -22.40 4.34 13.09
C GLU A 213 -21.58 3.04 13.08
N LEU A 214 -20.29 3.11 12.77
CA LEU A 214 -19.41 1.94 12.77
C LEU A 214 -19.12 1.38 14.17
N LYS A 215 -19.09 2.21 15.20
CA LYS A 215 -18.75 1.83 16.56
C LYS A 215 -19.64 0.69 17.15
N PRO A 216 -20.97 0.73 17.01
CA PRO A 216 -21.84 -0.35 17.48
C PRO A 216 -21.72 -1.61 16.65
N VAL A 217 -21.50 -1.49 15.32
CA VAL A 217 -21.35 -2.63 14.41
C VAL A 217 -20.06 -3.40 14.73
N LEU A 218 -18.94 -2.69 14.88
CA LEU A 218 -17.66 -3.28 15.28
C LEU A 218 -17.74 -3.96 16.66
N LYS A 219 -18.45 -3.35 17.62
CA LYS A 219 -18.66 -3.98 18.94
C LYS A 219 -19.44 -5.29 18.83
N ARG A 220 -20.46 -5.40 17.96
CA ARG A 220 -21.25 -6.63 17.76
C ARG A 220 -20.40 -7.73 17.09
N ILE A 221 -19.56 -7.39 16.12
CA ILE A 221 -18.67 -8.33 15.45
C ILE A 221 -17.63 -8.90 16.44
N ILE A 222 -17.05 -8.05 17.28
CA ILE A 222 -16.06 -8.45 18.29
C ILE A 222 -16.69 -9.31 19.38
N LYS A 223 -17.92 -8.99 19.81
CA LYS A 223 -18.61 -9.72 20.91
C LYS A 223 -19.03 -11.14 20.52
N ARG A 224 -19.40 -11.38 19.24
CA ARG A 224 -19.76 -12.72 18.73
C ARG A 224 -18.60 -13.72 18.63
N ARG A 225 -17.35 -13.27 18.74
CA ARG A 225 -16.15 -14.13 18.70
C ARG A 225 -15.69 -14.61 20.09
N ARG A 226 -16.31 -14.11 21.18
CA ARG A 226 -15.98 -14.51 22.56
C ARG A 226 -17.00 -15.48 23.19
N SER A 227 -18.01 -15.87 22.47
CA SER A 227 -18.97 -16.94 22.75
C SER A 227 -18.79 -18.09 21.76
#